data_74eaa952be51307dc2a299f37fe1e58a
#
_entry.id   74eaa952be51307dc2a299f37fe1e58a
#
_cell.length_a   1.000
_cell.length_b   1.000
_cell.length_c   1.000
_cell.angle_alpha   90.00
_cell.angle_beta   90.00
_cell.angle_gamma   90.00
#
_symmetry.space_group_name_H-M   'P 1'
#
loop_
_entity.id
_entity.type
_entity.pdbx_description
1 polymer ?
#
loop_
_entity_poly.entity_id
_entity_poly.type
_entity_poly.pdbx_seq_one_letter_code
_entity_poly.pdbx_strand_id
1 'polypeptide(L)'
;MEIPEPDPERIRASEESLAQRQRQMRLTVALRNGEIGAFTELRLSRGAEAAFTDDTGTVSAHRGLGLATAVKLESLRRLRADQPEVWAVTTSNDETNAAMLAINRKLGFVPTATFNRAALALG
;
A
#
# COMPACT_ATOMS: atom_id res chain seq x y z
N MET A 1 5.07 -6.34 14.87
CA MET A 1 3.64 -6.68 14.78
C MET A 1 3.41 -7.64 13.63
N GLU A 2 2.66 -8.66 13.89
CA GLU A 2 2.34 -9.64 12.88
C GLU A 2 1.13 -9.18 12.07
N ILE A 3 1.26 -9.20 10.76
CA ILE A 3 0.19 -8.79 9.86
C ILE A 3 -0.51 -10.06 9.37
N PRO A 4 -1.85 -10.10 9.41
CA PRO A 4 -2.59 -11.27 8.94
C PRO A 4 -2.27 -11.57 7.46
N GLU A 5 -2.36 -12.83 7.10
CA GLU A 5 -2.24 -13.22 5.70
C GLU A 5 -3.40 -12.65 4.89
N PRO A 6 -3.16 -12.28 3.62
CA PRO A 6 -4.23 -11.77 2.77
C PRO A 6 -5.31 -12.85 2.56
N ASP A 7 -6.56 -12.42 2.69
CA ASP A 7 -7.72 -13.26 2.42
C ASP A 7 -8.27 -12.87 1.04
N PRO A 8 -8.19 -13.76 0.03
CA PRO A 8 -8.64 -13.45 -1.33
C PRO A 8 -10.11 -13.07 -1.43
N GLU A 9 -10.97 -13.71 -0.65
CA GLU A 9 -12.41 -13.40 -0.68
C GLU A 9 -12.71 -12.03 -0.11
N ARG A 10 -12.07 -11.68 1.00
CA ARG A 10 -12.20 -10.36 1.62
C ARG A 10 -11.68 -9.25 0.70
N ILE A 11 -10.57 -9.50 0.03
CA ILE A 11 -10.00 -8.56 -0.93
C ILE A 11 -10.97 -8.34 -2.10
N ARG A 12 -11.51 -9.41 -2.65
CA ARG A 12 -12.46 -9.34 -3.75
C ARG A 12 -13.73 -8.57 -3.36
N ALA A 13 -14.28 -8.84 -2.19
CA ALA A 13 -15.45 -8.12 -1.70
C ALA A 13 -15.17 -6.62 -1.53
N SER A 14 -13.98 -6.26 -1.05
CA SER A 14 -13.55 -4.87 -0.94
C SER A 14 -13.44 -4.20 -2.31
N GLU A 15 -12.87 -4.90 -3.29
CA GLU A 15 -12.75 -4.41 -4.67
C GLU A 15 -14.13 -4.11 -5.28
N GLU A 16 -15.07 -5.02 -5.14
CA GLU A 16 -16.43 -4.84 -5.64
C GLU A 16 -17.13 -3.65 -4.98
N SER A 17 -17.00 -3.51 -3.67
CA SER A 17 -17.59 -2.38 -2.93
C SER A 17 -17.00 -1.04 -3.39
N LEU A 18 -15.69 -0.98 -3.60
CA LEU A 18 -15.02 0.23 -4.07
C LEU A 18 -15.41 0.57 -5.51
N ALA A 19 -15.55 -0.42 -6.37
CA ALA A 19 -15.98 -0.23 -7.75
C ALA A 19 -17.38 0.38 -7.82
N GLN A 20 -18.31 -0.09 -6.99
CA GLN A 20 -19.65 0.45 -6.90
C GLN A 20 -19.69 1.91 -6.45
N ARG A 21 -18.67 2.36 -5.70
CA ARG A 21 -18.52 3.74 -5.24
C ARG A 21 -17.67 4.61 -6.17
N GLN A 22 -17.39 4.12 -7.40
CA GLN A 22 -16.48 4.76 -8.34
C GLN A 22 -15.06 4.90 -7.76
N ARG A 23 -14.70 4.04 -6.84
CA ARG A 23 -13.37 3.94 -6.25
C ARG A 23 -12.65 2.74 -6.82
N GLN A 24 -11.32 2.84 -6.84
CA GLN A 24 -10.45 1.73 -7.25
C GLN A 24 -9.64 1.27 -6.06
N MET A 25 -9.50 -0.05 -5.94
CA MET A 25 -8.50 -0.64 -5.07
C MET A 25 -7.52 -1.41 -5.93
N ARG A 26 -6.23 -1.13 -5.76
CA ARG A 26 -5.16 -1.84 -6.43
C ARG A 26 -4.41 -2.68 -5.42
N LEU A 27 -4.31 -3.96 -5.70
CA LEU A 27 -3.55 -4.89 -4.87
C LEU A 27 -2.27 -5.25 -5.62
N THR A 28 -1.13 -5.05 -4.97
CA THR A 28 0.18 -5.49 -5.47
C THR A 28 0.69 -6.56 -4.54
N VAL A 29 1.11 -7.68 -5.10
CA VAL A 29 1.63 -8.80 -4.33
C VAL A 29 3.03 -9.18 -4.81
N ALA A 30 3.86 -9.66 -3.90
CA ALA A 30 5.13 -10.29 -4.22
C ALA A 30 4.97 -11.81 -4.09
N LEU A 31 5.32 -12.52 -5.15
CA LEU A 31 5.32 -13.98 -5.15
C LEU A 31 6.74 -14.49 -4.89
N ARG A 32 6.83 -15.49 -4.04
CA ARG A 32 8.08 -16.21 -3.78
C ARG A 32 7.78 -17.68 -3.72
N ASN A 33 8.42 -18.46 -4.59
CA ASN A 33 8.19 -19.91 -4.70
C ASN A 33 6.71 -20.26 -4.94
N GLY A 34 6.01 -19.41 -5.74
CA GLY A 34 4.59 -19.61 -6.04
C GLY A 34 3.63 -19.19 -4.94
N GLU A 35 4.12 -18.63 -3.84
CA GLU A 35 3.31 -18.19 -2.70
C GLU A 35 3.34 -16.67 -2.56
N ILE A 36 2.26 -16.09 -2.04
CA ILE A 36 2.23 -14.67 -1.72
C ILE A 36 3.10 -14.44 -0.48
N GLY A 37 4.17 -13.69 -0.66
CA GLY A 37 5.09 -13.32 0.43
C GLY A 37 4.78 -11.98 1.07
N ALA A 38 4.26 -11.04 0.29
CA ALA A 38 3.89 -9.71 0.77
C ALA A 38 2.80 -9.11 -0.12
N PHE A 39 2.11 -8.11 0.40
CA PHE A 39 1.09 -7.38 -0.34
C PHE A 39 1.00 -5.93 0.10
N THR A 40 0.44 -5.09 -0.76
CA THR A 40 0.04 -3.73 -0.41
C THR A 40 -1.23 -3.36 -1.15
N GLU A 41 -2.12 -2.65 -0.48
CA GLU A 41 -3.38 -2.16 -1.04
C GLU A 41 -3.30 -0.65 -1.24
N LEU A 42 -3.68 -0.20 -2.43
CA LEU A 42 -3.74 1.21 -2.77
C LEU A 42 -5.18 1.55 -3.13
N ARG A 43 -5.72 2.58 -2.49
CA ARG A 43 -7.08 3.06 -2.76
C ARG A 43 -7.03 4.43 -3.40
N LEU A 44 -7.84 4.61 -4.42
CA LEU A 44 -8.03 5.90 -5.06
C LEU A 44 -9.43 6.00 -5.66
N SER A 45 -9.95 7.22 -5.73
CA SER A 45 -11.18 7.50 -6.45
C SER A 45 -10.86 7.81 -7.92
N ARG A 46 -11.78 7.49 -8.83
CA ARG A 46 -11.59 7.82 -10.24
C ARG A 46 -11.38 9.33 -10.40
N GLY A 47 -10.33 9.72 -11.11
CA GLY A 47 -10.00 11.12 -11.31
C GLY A 47 -9.40 11.82 -10.10
N ALA A 48 -9.11 11.10 -9.02
CA ALA A 48 -8.51 11.67 -7.83
C ALA A 48 -7.07 12.12 -8.10
N GLU A 49 -6.67 13.20 -7.43
CA GLU A 49 -5.30 13.69 -7.46
C GLU A 49 -4.42 13.08 -6.38
N ALA A 50 -5.02 12.38 -5.42
CA ALA A 50 -4.32 11.73 -4.33
C ALA A 50 -4.83 10.29 -4.14
N ALA A 51 -3.93 9.42 -3.72
CA ALA A 51 -4.24 8.04 -3.39
C ALA A 51 -3.89 7.75 -1.94
N PHE A 52 -4.39 6.65 -1.41
CA PHE A 52 -4.15 6.22 -0.04
C PHE A 52 -3.63 4.79 -0.03
N THR A 53 -2.46 4.56 0.55
CA THR A 53 -1.97 3.21 0.84
C THR A 53 -2.63 2.72 2.12
N ASP A 54 -3.40 1.66 2.01
CA ASP A 54 -4.11 1.06 3.13
C ASP A 54 -3.24 -0.04 3.78
N ASP A 55 -3.64 -1.28 3.66
CA ASP A 55 -2.90 -2.37 4.30
C ASP A 55 -1.65 -2.75 3.51
N THR A 56 -0.57 -2.99 4.23
CA THR A 56 0.67 -3.56 3.70
C THR A 56 1.13 -4.63 4.67
N GLY A 57 1.50 -5.78 4.17
CA GLY A 57 1.92 -6.86 5.03
C GLY A 57 2.89 -7.83 4.38
N THR A 58 3.60 -8.55 5.24
CA THR A 58 4.48 -9.64 4.85
C THR A 58 4.04 -10.90 5.58
N VAL A 59 3.89 -11.99 4.83
CA VAL A 59 3.60 -13.30 5.41
C VAL A 59 4.80 -13.74 6.24
N SER A 60 4.54 -14.31 7.44
CA SER A 60 5.58 -14.65 8.42
C SER A 60 6.75 -15.43 7.85
N ALA A 61 6.49 -16.42 7.01
CA ALA A 61 7.52 -17.27 6.40
C ALA A 61 8.45 -16.53 5.44
N HIS A 62 8.08 -15.33 5.00
CA HIS A 62 8.82 -14.55 4.00
C HIS A 62 9.36 -13.23 4.54
N ARG A 63 9.43 -13.08 5.86
CA ARG A 63 9.96 -11.87 6.50
C ARG A 63 11.47 -11.73 6.33
N GLY A 64 11.95 -10.50 6.47
CA GLY A 64 13.38 -10.20 6.42
C GLY A 64 13.98 -10.16 5.03
N LEU A 65 13.16 -10.20 3.98
CA LEU A 65 13.61 -10.23 2.58
C LEU A 65 13.35 -8.93 1.82
N GLY A 66 12.84 -7.91 2.50
CA GLY A 66 12.54 -6.62 1.86
C GLY A 66 11.31 -6.64 0.96
N LEU A 67 10.44 -7.63 1.08
CA LEU A 67 9.28 -7.78 0.19
C LEU A 67 8.23 -6.69 0.39
N ALA A 68 8.00 -6.22 1.61
CA ALA A 68 7.07 -5.13 1.87
C ALA A 68 7.52 -3.83 1.20
N THR A 69 8.80 -3.53 1.25
CA THR A 69 9.37 -2.37 0.54
C THR A 69 9.20 -2.54 -0.96
N ALA A 70 9.48 -3.72 -1.48
CA ALA A 70 9.37 -4.01 -2.91
C ALA A 70 7.94 -3.84 -3.43
N VAL A 71 6.93 -4.36 -2.73
CA VAL A 71 5.54 -4.23 -3.18
C VAL A 71 5.04 -2.78 -3.09
N LYS A 72 5.43 -2.03 -2.07
CA LYS A 72 5.07 -0.61 -1.97
C LYS A 72 5.70 0.18 -3.12
N LEU A 73 6.97 -0.04 -3.40
CA LEU A 73 7.67 0.62 -4.49
C LEU A 73 7.02 0.31 -5.84
N GLU A 74 6.73 -0.95 -6.10
CA GLU A 74 6.07 -1.37 -7.36
C GLU A 74 4.67 -0.79 -7.50
N SER A 75 3.91 -0.75 -6.42
CA SER A 75 2.58 -0.13 -6.39
C SER A 75 2.66 1.35 -6.78
N LEU A 76 3.61 2.08 -6.21
CA LEU A 76 3.81 3.51 -6.51
C LEU A 76 4.28 3.71 -7.96
N ARG A 77 5.17 2.86 -8.44
CA ARG A 77 5.67 2.92 -9.82
C ARG A 77 4.53 2.73 -10.83
N ARG A 78 3.69 1.74 -10.61
CA ARG A 78 2.54 1.47 -11.48
C ARG A 78 1.51 2.59 -11.44
N LEU A 79 1.23 3.12 -10.26
CA LEU A 79 0.32 4.24 -10.09
C LEU A 79 0.78 5.44 -10.91
N ARG A 80 2.06 5.78 -10.81
CA ARG A 80 2.63 6.90 -11.54
C ARG A 80 2.55 6.72 -13.07
N ALA A 81 2.76 5.49 -13.54
CA ALA A 81 2.69 5.18 -14.97
C ALA A 81 1.24 5.21 -15.49
N ASP A 82 0.30 4.65 -14.72
CA ASP A 82 -1.09 4.46 -15.18
C ASP A 82 -1.97 5.67 -14.94
N GLN A 83 -1.72 6.44 -13.88
CA GLN A 83 -2.53 7.59 -13.49
C GLN A 83 -1.64 8.76 -13.10
N PRO A 84 -1.04 9.42 -14.11
CA PRO A 84 -0.10 10.52 -13.86
C PRO A 84 -0.73 11.75 -13.20
N GLU A 85 -2.05 11.87 -13.18
CA GLU A 85 -2.77 12.93 -12.48
C GLU A 85 -2.70 12.80 -10.95
N VAL A 86 -2.38 11.61 -10.44
CA VAL A 86 -2.17 11.40 -9.01
C VAL A 86 -0.78 11.91 -8.64
N TRP A 87 -0.73 12.95 -7.82
CA TRP A 87 0.54 13.59 -7.45
C TRP A 87 0.96 13.34 -6.01
N ALA A 88 0.09 12.75 -5.19
CA ALA A 88 0.41 12.46 -3.80
C ALA A 88 -0.19 11.13 -3.36
N VAL A 89 0.52 10.45 -2.47
CA VAL A 89 0.05 9.25 -1.80
C VAL A 89 0.16 9.46 -0.30
N THR A 90 -0.93 9.20 0.41
CA THR A 90 -0.93 9.23 1.87
C THR A 90 -0.99 7.81 2.43
N THR A 91 -0.54 7.64 3.64
CA THR A 91 -0.61 6.38 4.37
C THR A 91 -0.83 6.67 5.85
N SER A 92 -1.46 5.75 6.58
CA SER A 92 -1.47 5.85 8.03
C SER A 92 -0.24 5.15 8.60
N ASN A 93 0.29 5.73 9.67
CA ASN A 93 1.40 5.16 10.43
C ASN A 93 0.87 4.72 11.78
N ASP A 94 1.08 3.44 12.09
CA ASP A 94 0.90 2.94 13.45
C ASP A 94 2.22 3.15 14.19
N GLU A 95 2.22 3.97 15.22
CA GLU A 95 3.43 4.29 16.00
C GLU A 95 4.06 3.05 16.63
N THR A 96 3.28 1.98 16.83
CA THR A 96 3.79 0.73 17.38
C THR A 96 4.46 -0.14 16.32
N ASN A 97 4.30 0.17 15.05
CA ASN A 97 4.86 -0.61 13.94
C ASN A 97 6.15 0.03 13.42
N ALA A 98 7.23 -0.17 14.17
CA ALA A 98 8.53 0.40 13.83
C ALA A 98 9.05 -0.03 12.45
N ALA A 99 8.79 -1.28 12.06
CA ALA A 99 9.22 -1.79 10.76
C ALA A 99 8.53 -1.05 9.61
N MET A 100 7.22 -0.82 9.71
CA MET A 100 6.47 -0.10 8.68
C MET A 100 6.85 1.39 8.64
N LEU A 101 7.08 2.00 9.80
CA LEU A 101 7.57 3.38 9.86
C LEU A 101 8.92 3.51 9.15
N ALA A 102 9.82 2.57 9.35
CA ALA A 102 11.13 2.55 8.68
C ALA A 102 10.98 2.41 7.16
N ILE A 103 10.09 1.54 6.69
CA ILE A 103 9.80 1.37 5.27
C ILE A 103 9.25 2.65 4.66
N ASN A 104 8.27 3.27 5.29
CA ASN A 104 7.67 4.51 4.79
C ASN A 104 8.71 5.63 4.72
N ARG A 105 9.55 5.76 5.75
CA ARG A 105 10.63 6.75 5.77
C ARG A 105 11.64 6.52 4.64
N LYS A 106 12.02 5.28 4.41
CA LYS A 106 12.94 4.89 3.34
C LYS A 106 12.38 5.21 1.96
N LEU A 107 11.07 5.09 1.77
CA LEU A 107 10.40 5.41 0.51
C LEU A 107 10.17 6.91 0.32
N GLY A 108 10.42 7.72 1.32
CA GLY A 108 10.30 9.17 1.24
C GLY A 108 8.99 9.74 1.78
N PHE A 109 8.17 8.95 2.45
CA PHE A 109 6.99 9.47 3.13
C PHE A 109 7.41 10.37 4.29
N VAL A 110 6.75 11.51 4.39
CA VAL A 110 6.98 12.48 5.47
C VAL A 110 5.73 12.63 6.31
N PRO A 111 5.86 12.77 7.65
CA PRO A 111 4.71 13.00 8.52
C PRO A 111 3.95 14.26 8.10
N THR A 112 2.61 14.19 8.18
CA THR A 112 1.74 15.34 7.92
C THR A 112 1.23 15.92 9.25
N ALA A 113 0.52 17.04 9.17
CA ALA A 113 -0.15 17.62 10.33
C ALA A 113 -1.32 16.73 10.83
N THR A 114 -1.80 15.81 10.01
CA THR A 114 -2.85 14.87 10.39
C THR A 114 -2.23 13.74 11.23
N PHE A 115 -2.85 13.46 12.36
CA PHE A 115 -2.38 12.42 13.28
C PHE A 115 -2.24 11.06 12.57
N ASN A 116 -1.12 10.37 12.85
CA ASN A 116 -0.80 9.05 12.29
C ASN A 116 -0.80 8.97 10.77
N ARG A 117 -0.55 10.09 10.08
CA ARG A 117 -0.47 10.10 8.63
C ARG A 117 0.88 10.57 8.13
N ALA A 118 1.23 10.07 6.97
CA ALA A 118 2.40 10.51 6.22
C ALA A 118 2.03 10.63 4.75
N ALA A 119 2.75 11.46 4.02
CA ALA A 119 2.49 11.69 2.62
C ALA A 119 3.77 11.63 1.79
N LEU A 120 3.63 11.20 0.55
CA LEU A 120 4.69 11.18 -0.45
C LEU A 120 4.21 11.95 -1.68
N ALA A 121 4.98 12.96 -2.08
CA ALA A 121 4.74 13.65 -3.34
C ALA A 121 5.37 12.85 -4.49
N LEU A 122 4.56 12.61 -5.51
CA LEU A 122 5.02 11.93 -6.73
C LEU A 122 5.46 13.02 -7.72
N GLY A 123 6.75 13.19 -7.79
CA GLY A 123 7.33 14.21 -8.66
C GLY A 123 7.41 13.84 -10.12
#